data_796e2078ed9cb6c7902a8b3e72933277
#
_entry.id   796e2078ed9cb6c7902a8b3e72933277
#
_cell.length_a   1.000
_cell.length_b   1.000
_cell.length_c   1.000
_cell.angle_alpha   90.00
_cell.angle_beta   90.00
_cell.angle_gamma   90.00
#
_symmetry.space_group_name_H-M   'P 1'
#
loop_
_entity.id
_entity.type
_entity.pdbx_description
1 polymer ?
#
loop_
_entity_poly.entity_id
_entity_poly.type
_entity_poly.pdbx_seq_one_letter_code
_entity_poly.pdbx_strand_id
1 'polypeptide(L)'
;MAILNSLIIKGGRKQIGGIVLYSRAGNTIARELAASVTNPRTPAQMEQRIRLSNLVAVYRANSSWMRGAFEAKKPRESDYNAFVSANVDTNAVALSKSDVAAGAAVVGPYKVTQGSLPVIE
;
A
#
# COMPACT_ATOMS: atom_id res chain seq x y z
N MET A 1 -12.15 2.26 20.08
CA MET A 1 -12.62 1.48 18.89
C MET A 1 -13.65 0.48 19.38
N ALA A 2 -14.82 0.45 18.80
CA ALA A 2 -15.90 -0.46 19.18
C ALA A 2 -16.36 -1.28 17.97
N ILE A 3 -16.67 -2.55 18.21
CA ILE A 3 -17.29 -3.44 17.22
C ILE A 3 -18.80 -3.33 17.38
N LEU A 4 -19.49 -2.99 16.30
CA LEU A 4 -20.94 -2.85 16.28
C LEU A 4 -21.59 -4.09 15.69
N ASN A 5 -22.41 -4.76 16.52
CA ASN A 5 -23.22 -5.92 16.12
C ASN A 5 -24.71 -5.56 15.94
N SER A 6 -25.02 -4.28 15.73
CA SER A 6 -26.39 -3.82 15.53
C SER A 6 -26.90 -4.17 14.15
N LEU A 7 -28.10 -4.71 14.07
CA LEU A 7 -28.76 -5.06 12.80
C LEU A 7 -28.95 -3.84 11.88
N ILE A 8 -29.15 -2.65 12.47
CA ILE A 8 -29.40 -1.39 11.75
C ILE A 8 -28.11 -0.80 11.15
N ILE A 9 -26.95 -1.02 11.80
CA ILE A 9 -25.68 -0.41 11.42
C ILE A 9 -24.72 -1.42 10.78
N LYS A 10 -25.13 -2.71 10.71
CA LYS A 10 -24.33 -3.76 10.10
C LYS A 10 -24.04 -3.43 8.62
N GLY A 11 -22.76 -3.36 8.28
CA GLY A 11 -22.34 -2.97 6.93
C GLY A 11 -22.23 -1.47 6.70
N GLY A 12 -22.50 -0.64 7.72
CA GLY A 12 -22.32 0.81 7.65
C GLY A 12 -20.90 1.21 7.30
N ARG A 13 -20.76 2.15 6.39
CA ARG A 13 -19.48 2.74 5.97
C ARG A 13 -19.62 4.25 5.89
N LYS A 14 -18.50 4.95 6.02
CA LYS A 14 -18.41 6.42 6.00
C LYS A 14 -18.63 7.06 7.37
N GLN A 15 -18.83 8.36 7.37
CA GLN A 15 -18.95 9.19 8.56
C GLN A 15 -20.42 9.49 8.87
N ILE A 16 -20.77 9.39 10.14
CA ILE A 16 -22.06 9.80 10.67
C ILE A 16 -21.78 10.71 11.88
N GLY A 17 -21.96 12.02 11.70
CA GLY A 17 -21.59 12.99 12.74
C GLY A 17 -20.11 12.91 13.10
N GLY A 18 -19.81 12.76 14.40
CA GLY A 18 -18.45 12.61 14.92
C GLY A 18 -17.92 11.17 14.90
N ILE A 19 -18.61 10.22 14.27
CA ILE A 19 -18.24 8.80 14.25
C ILE A 19 -17.94 8.37 12.82
N VAL A 20 -16.85 7.63 12.65
CA VAL A 20 -16.47 6.98 11.39
C VAL A 20 -16.74 5.49 11.49
N LEU A 21 -17.51 4.96 10.53
CA LEU A 21 -17.80 3.53 10.38
C LEU A 21 -16.96 2.94 9.25
N TYR A 22 -16.36 1.79 9.50
CA TYR A 22 -15.66 1.01 8.47
C TYR A 22 -15.80 -0.48 8.71
N SER A 23 -15.69 -1.27 7.65
CA SER A 23 -15.76 -2.72 7.73
C SER A 23 -14.37 -3.33 7.71
N ARG A 24 -14.10 -4.26 8.63
CA ARG A 24 -12.86 -5.03 8.69
C ARG A 24 -13.17 -6.49 9.05
N ALA A 25 -12.76 -7.40 8.20
CA ALA A 25 -12.95 -8.84 8.39
C ALA A 25 -14.41 -9.24 8.72
N GLY A 26 -15.39 -8.63 8.05
CA GLY A 26 -16.81 -8.91 8.26
C GLY A 26 -17.47 -8.16 9.42
N ASN A 27 -16.70 -7.46 10.25
CA ASN A 27 -17.22 -6.66 11.37
C ASN A 27 -17.35 -5.19 10.98
N THR A 28 -18.39 -4.53 11.48
CA THR A 28 -18.51 -3.07 11.40
C THR A 28 -17.87 -2.46 12.62
N ILE A 29 -16.88 -1.62 12.41
CA ILE A 29 -16.10 -0.96 13.45
C ILE A 29 -16.45 0.53 13.46
N ALA A 30 -16.72 1.06 14.66
CA ALA A 30 -16.91 2.47 14.90
C ALA A 30 -15.70 3.06 15.60
N ARG A 31 -15.28 4.23 15.18
CA ARG A 31 -14.28 5.03 15.87
C ARG A 31 -14.68 6.50 15.87
N GLU A 32 -14.19 7.24 16.81
CA GLU A 32 -14.32 8.70 16.81
C GLU A 32 -13.59 9.31 15.61
N LEU A 33 -14.17 10.34 15.03
CA LEU A 33 -13.52 11.14 14.00
C LEU A 33 -12.41 11.97 14.67
N ALA A 34 -11.19 11.84 14.19
CA ALA A 34 -10.11 12.69 14.64
C ALA A 34 -10.38 14.15 14.28
N ALA A 35 -10.48 15.03 15.26
CA ALA A 35 -10.77 16.45 15.06
C ALA A 35 -9.69 17.16 14.25
N SER A 36 -8.44 16.78 14.44
CA SER A 36 -7.32 17.22 13.61
C SER A 36 -6.29 16.09 13.48
N VAL A 37 -5.70 15.99 12.31
CA VAL A 37 -4.61 15.04 12.05
C VAL A 37 -3.37 15.83 11.70
N THR A 38 -2.38 15.77 12.58
CA THR A 38 -1.06 16.34 12.30
C THR A 38 -0.39 15.47 11.24
N ASN A 39 0.03 16.09 10.17
CA ASN A 39 0.76 15.41 9.09
C ASN A 39 2.20 15.95 9.05
N PRO A 40 3.09 15.45 9.89
CA PRO A 40 4.46 15.92 9.94
C PRO A 40 5.17 15.65 8.61
N ARG A 41 6.05 16.57 8.23
CA ARG A 41 6.82 16.52 6.99
C ARG A 41 8.32 16.54 7.30
N THR A 42 8.76 15.64 8.18
CA THR A 42 10.19 15.47 8.40
C THR A 42 10.88 14.93 7.14
N PRO A 43 12.17 15.24 6.91
CA PRO A 43 12.90 14.74 5.75
C PRO A 43 12.80 13.22 5.57
N ALA A 44 12.98 12.46 6.65
CA ALA A 44 12.87 11.01 6.62
C ALA A 44 11.47 10.50 6.23
N GLN A 45 10.41 11.16 6.71
CA GLN A 45 9.04 10.81 6.34
C GLN A 45 8.74 11.16 4.87
N MET A 46 9.27 12.28 4.39
CA MET A 46 9.12 12.65 2.98
C MET A 46 9.83 11.65 2.06
N GLU A 47 11.02 11.20 2.45
CA GLU A 47 11.75 10.18 1.72
C GLU A 47 10.95 8.86 1.62
N GLN A 48 10.42 8.36 2.74
CA GLN A 48 9.59 7.14 2.73
C GLN A 48 8.33 7.30 1.87
N ARG A 49 7.68 8.45 1.91
CA ARG A 49 6.53 8.73 1.05
C ARG A 49 6.88 8.74 -0.43
N ILE A 50 8.04 9.30 -0.79
CA ILE A 50 8.53 9.32 -2.17
C ILE A 50 8.83 7.89 -2.62
N ARG A 51 9.53 7.10 -1.82
CA ARG A 51 9.82 5.69 -2.11
C ARG A 51 8.53 4.90 -2.37
N LEU A 52 7.56 5.01 -1.48
CA LEU A 52 6.26 4.35 -1.66
C LEU A 52 5.54 4.83 -2.92
N SER A 53 5.53 6.14 -3.19
CA SER A 53 4.91 6.70 -4.39
C SER A 53 5.53 6.15 -5.67
N ASN A 54 6.86 6.00 -5.70
CA ASN A 54 7.57 5.43 -6.84
C ASN A 54 7.21 3.96 -7.06
N LEU A 55 7.16 3.15 -5.98
CA LEU A 55 6.74 1.75 -6.07
C LEU A 55 5.30 1.60 -6.57
N VAL A 56 4.40 2.46 -6.11
CA VAL A 56 3.01 2.49 -6.61
C VAL A 56 2.97 2.79 -8.10
N ALA A 57 3.75 3.75 -8.57
CA ALA A 57 3.82 4.12 -9.99
C ALA A 57 4.35 2.96 -10.84
N VAL A 58 5.42 2.31 -10.41
CA VAL A 58 6.01 1.14 -11.09
C VAL A 58 5.01 -0.02 -11.15
N TYR A 59 4.35 -0.35 -10.02
CA TYR A 59 3.35 -1.41 -10.01
C TYR A 59 2.18 -1.11 -10.94
N ARG A 60 1.66 0.12 -10.95
CA ARG A 60 0.55 0.52 -11.83
C ARG A 60 0.92 0.40 -13.30
N ALA A 61 2.10 0.83 -13.69
CA ALA A 61 2.58 0.74 -15.07
C ALA A 61 2.71 -0.71 -15.56
N ASN A 62 3.02 -1.64 -14.64
CA ASN A 62 3.32 -3.03 -14.96
C ASN A 62 2.27 -4.02 -14.43
N SER A 63 1.13 -3.54 -13.94
CA SER A 63 0.12 -4.35 -13.25
C SER A 63 -0.46 -5.48 -14.09
N SER A 64 -0.44 -5.36 -15.41
CA SER A 64 -1.01 -6.37 -16.31
C SER A 64 -0.29 -7.71 -16.24
N TRP A 65 1.05 -7.70 -16.15
CA TRP A 65 1.85 -8.91 -16.08
C TRP A 65 2.35 -9.25 -14.66
N MET A 66 2.32 -8.31 -13.73
CA MET A 66 2.71 -8.55 -12.33
C MET A 66 1.63 -9.25 -11.50
N ARG A 67 0.41 -9.37 -12.03
CA ARG A 67 -0.65 -10.14 -11.36
C ARG A 67 -0.29 -11.63 -11.38
N GLY A 68 -0.26 -12.26 -10.21
CA GLY A 68 0.15 -13.66 -10.05
C GLY A 68 1.66 -13.91 -10.00
N ALA A 69 2.49 -12.86 -10.15
CA ALA A 69 3.94 -13.01 -10.13
C ALA A 69 4.54 -13.29 -8.72
N PHE A 70 3.76 -13.10 -7.66
CA PHE A 70 4.17 -13.32 -6.28
C PHE A 70 3.47 -14.56 -5.70
N GLU A 71 3.91 -15.74 -6.10
CA GLU A 71 3.33 -17.00 -5.63
C GLU A 71 3.63 -17.29 -4.15
N ALA A 72 4.82 -16.90 -3.68
CA ALA A 72 5.25 -17.10 -2.29
C ALA A 72 4.72 -16.04 -1.31
N LYS A 73 3.70 -15.28 -1.68
CA LYS A 73 3.07 -14.27 -0.80
C LYS A 73 2.34 -14.91 0.38
N LYS A 74 2.17 -14.13 1.44
CA LYS A 74 1.42 -14.57 2.64
C LYS A 74 -0.06 -14.82 2.31
N PRO A 75 -0.72 -15.73 3.03
CA PRO A 75 -2.16 -15.94 2.89
C PRO A 75 -2.94 -14.62 3.01
N ARG A 76 -3.85 -14.36 2.07
CA ARG A 76 -4.66 -13.13 1.97
C ARG A 76 -3.89 -11.85 1.63
N GLU A 77 -2.62 -11.95 1.26
CA GLU A 77 -1.84 -10.82 0.76
C GLU A 77 -2.11 -10.61 -0.74
N SER A 78 -2.24 -9.36 -1.17
CA SER A 78 -2.34 -9.04 -2.59
C SER A 78 -0.96 -8.99 -3.24
N ASP A 79 -0.88 -9.21 -4.56
CA ASP A 79 0.38 -9.11 -5.31
C ASP A 79 1.01 -7.71 -5.18
N TYR A 80 0.17 -6.68 -5.11
CA TYR A 80 0.61 -5.32 -4.83
C TYR A 80 1.32 -5.20 -3.47
N ASN A 81 0.74 -5.75 -2.42
CA ASN A 81 1.35 -5.69 -1.08
C ASN A 81 2.64 -6.51 -1.02
N ALA A 82 2.68 -7.67 -1.66
CA ALA A 82 3.87 -8.49 -1.77
C ALA A 82 5.00 -7.76 -2.53
N PHE A 83 4.67 -7.10 -3.65
CA PHE A 83 5.62 -6.27 -4.41
C PHE A 83 6.17 -5.12 -3.56
N VAL A 84 5.30 -4.36 -2.88
CA VAL A 84 5.73 -3.24 -2.03
C VAL A 84 6.60 -3.74 -0.89
N SER A 85 6.19 -4.82 -0.20
CA SER A 85 6.96 -5.41 0.91
C SER A 85 8.35 -5.88 0.48
N ALA A 86 8.47 -6.44 -0.73
CA ALA A 86 9.74 -6.93 -1.25
C ALA A 86 10.71 -5.81 -1.68
N ASN A 87 10.19 -4.59 -1.93
CA ASN A 87 10.98 -3.52 -2.56
C ASN A 87 11.10 -2.24 -1.72
N VAL A 88 10.34 -2.06 -0.65
CA VAL A 88 10.33 -0.82 0.12
C VAL A 88 11.70 -0.52 0.76
N ASP A 89 12.41 -1.54 1.22
CA ASP A 89 13.70 -1.40 1.87
C ASP A 89 14.88 -1.46 0.90
N THR A 90 14.69 -2.10 -0.27
CA THR A 90 15.76 -2.29 -1.26
C THR A 90 15.89 -1.12 -2.22
N ASN A 91 14.91 -0.23 -2.26
CA ASN A 91 14.87 0.88 -3.20
C ASN A 91 15.73 2.06 -2.70
N ALA A 92 16.97 2.11 -3.17
CA ALA A 92 17.96 3.11 -2.72
C ALA A 92 17.67 4.53 -3.23
N VAL A 93 16.90 4.70 -4.31
CA VAL A 93 16.69 5.99 -4.96
C VAL A 93 15.25 6.47 -4.77
N ALA A 94 15.10 7.62 -4.10
CA ALA A 94 13.82 8.32 -3.99
C ALA A 94 13.82 9.49 -4.97
N LEU A 95 13.02 9.40 -6.03
CA LEU A 95 12.81 10.50 -6.96
C LEU A 95 11.68 11.41 -6.49
N SER A 96 11.93 12.69 -6.40
CA SER A 96 10.90 13.69 -6.15
C SER A 96 10.01 13.90 -7.39
N LYS A 97 8.86 14.54 -7.22
CA LYS A 97 8.00 14.90 -8.35
C LYS A 97 8.70 15.82 -9.35
N SER A 98 9.58 16.69 -8.88
CA SER A 98 10.39 17.57 -9.72
C SER A 98 11.40 16.80 -10.57
N ASP A 99 12.03 15.76 -10.00
CA ASP A 99 12.98 14.92 -10.73
C ASP A 99 12.27 14.12 -11.82
N VAL A 100 11.10 13.57 -11.53
CA VAL A 100 10.28 12.87 -12.52
C VAL A 100 9.81 13.82 -13.63
N ALA A 101 9.42 15.06 -13.31
CA ALA A 101 9.05 16.06 -14.29
C ALA A 101 10.24 16.50 -15.18
N ALA A 102 11.46 16.42 -14.65
CA ALA A 102 12.70 16.66 -15.40
C ALA A 102 13.15 15.44 -16.24
N GLY A 103 12.36 14.37 -16.30
CA GLY A 103 12.66 13.17 -17.09
C GLY A 103 13.52 12.13 -16.39
N ALA A 104 13.80 12.29 -15.10
CA ALA A 104 14.50 11.27 -14.33
C ALA A 104 13.62 10.03 -14.16
N ALA A 105 14.15 8.86 -14.46
CA ALA A 105 13.50 7.57 -14.26
C ALA A 105 14.22 6.79 -13.17
N VAL A 106 13.45 6.13 -12.28
CA VAL A 106 14.03 5.18 -11.34
C VAL A 106 14.38 3.90 -12.10
N VAL A 107 15.65 3.73 -12.37
CA VAL A 107 16.20 2.47 -12.85
C VAL A 107 16.82 1.79 -11.64
N GLY A 108 16.00 1.03 -10.92
CA GLY A 108 16.46 0.26 -9.76
C GLY A 108 16.21 -1.22 -9.95
N PRO A 109 16.97 -2.10 -9.30
CA PRO A 109 16.68 -3.53 -9.30
C PRO A 109 15.43 -3.77 -8.45
N TYR A 110 14.27 -3.80 -9.10
CA TYR A 110 13.03 -4.20 -8.43
C TYR A 110 12.87 -5.72 -8.48
N LYS A 111 12.50 -6.31 -7.34
CA LYS A 111 11.98 -7.67 -7.31
C LYS A 111 10.57 -7.67 -7.88
N VAL A 112 10.42 -8.20 -9.07
CA VAL A 112 9.14 -8.21 -9.81
C VAL A 112 8.39 -9.53 -9.67
N THR A 113 9.08 -10.56 -9.18
CA THR A 113 8.51 -11.89 -8.94
C THR A 113 9.06 -12.46 -7.63
N GLN A 114 8.28 -13.31 -6.99
CA GLN A 114 8.71 -14.10 -5.84
C GLN A 114 8.10 -15.49 -5.96
N GLY A 115 8.91 -16.45 -6.36
CA GLY A 115 8.57 -17.85 -6.49
C GLY A 115 9.84 -18.69 -6.64
N SER A 116 9.74 -20.00 -6.50
CA SER A 116 10.82 -20.94 -6.81
C SER A 116 10.67 -21.38 -8.27
N LEU A 117 11.59 -20.96 -9.12
CA LEU A 117 11.72 -21.60 -10.42
C LEU A 117 12.29 -23.00 -10.21
N PRO A 118 11.72 -24.06 -10.84
CA PRO A 118 12.37 -25.37 -10.83
C PRO A 118 13.74 -25.25 -11.48
N VAL A 119 14.75 -25.81 -10.84
CA VAL A 119 16.08 -25.92 -11.43
C VAL A 119 15.93 -26.83 -12.65
N ILE A 120 16.16 -26.32 -13.83
CA ILE A 120 16.23 -27.12 -15.05
C ILE A 120 17.62 -27.77 -15.01
N GLU A 121 17.68 -29.07 -14.67
CA GLU A 121 18.87 -29.90 -14.82
C GLU A 121 19.13 -30.20 -16.29
#